data_6fa6d3172cd7d32d64ae9490ca8bacf7
#
_entry.id   6fa6d3172cd7d32d64ae9490ca8bacf7
#
_cell.length_a   1.000
_cell.length_b   1.000
_cell.length_c   1.000
_cell.angle_alpha   90.00
_cell.angle_beta   90.00
_cell.angle_gamma   90.00
#
_symmetry.space_group_name_H-M   'P 1'
#
loop_
_entity.id
_entity.type
_entity.pdbx_description
1 polymer ?
#
loop_
_entity_poly.entity_id
_entity_poly.type
_entity_poly.pdbx_seq_one_letter_code
_entity_poly.pdbx_strand_id
1 'polypeptide(L)'
;FMMMHRYELMAYGNYHPENGGIRTRALGGNMAFEQIKPYVTGDDPRTINWKATAKYNHLMVNTYTEERSQQIYCLVDKGRAMQSPFNNMTMLDHAINTVLTLSNIILKKGDRAGLITFSNNSRNCVKADNRVGQLNRISEALYRLETHYQETDFEKLYVSVNRQIPTRSLLILFTNFDTVSGLRRHLPALQRLAARHLVLVILFENSELNKALERPVHNLKDAYFETIAAGFATEKR
;
A
#
# COMPACT_ATOMS: atom_id res chain seq x y z
N PHE A 1 -13.46 12.05 -7.20
CA PHE A 1 -14.46 10.97 -7.36
C PHE A 1 -14.41 10.33 -8.76
N MET A 2 -14.34 11.09 -9.85
CA MET A 2 -14.36 10.59 -11.23
C MET A 2 -13.11 9.75 -11.59
N MET A 3 -11.93 10.10 -11.11
CA MET A 3 -10.69 9.32 -11.25
C MET A 3 -10.74 7.98 -10.52
N MET A 4 -11.35 7.93 -9.33
CA MET A 4 -11.46 6.75 -8.49
C MET A 4 -12.21 5.60 -9.20
N HIS A 5 -13.30 5.92 -9.89
CA HIS A 5 -14.11 4.94 -10.63
C HIS A 5 -13.38 4.32 -11.83
N ARG A 6 -12.54 5.11 -12.51
CA ARG A 6 -11.74 4.64 -13.66
C ARG A 6 -10.68 3.63 -13.24
N TYR A 7 -10.00 3.86 -12.12
CA TYR A 7 -8.99 2.93 -11.59
C TYR A 7 -9.61 1.68 -10.99
N GLU A 8 -10.80 1.78 -10.39
CA GLU A 8 -11.57 0.61 -9.94
C GLU A 8 -11.89 -0.32 -11.11
N LEU A 9 -12.41 0.19 -12.22
CA LEU A 9 -12.73 -0.61 -13.40
C LEU A 9 -11.49 -1.31 -13.98
N MET A 10 -10.32 -0.63 -14.00
CA MET A 10 -9.06 -1.25 -14.44
C MET A 10 -8.58 -2.34 -13.48
N ALA A 11 -8.74 -2.16 -12.17
CA ALA A 11 -8.33 -3.15 -11.18
C ALA A 11 -9.21 -4.41 -11.19
N TYR A 12 -10.49 -4.29 -11.53
CA TYR A 12 -11.42 -5.42 -11.63
C TYR A 12 -11.37 -6.12 -13.00
N GLY A 13 -11.01 -5.41 -14.10
CA GLY A 13 -11.00 -5.96 -15.44
C GLY A 13 -10.00 -7.12 -15.66
N ASN A 14 -8.97 -7.25 -14.82
CA ASN A 14 -7.95 -8.30 -14.88
C ASN A 14 -8.05 -9.32 -13.73
N TYR A 15 -9.16 -9.33 -12.99
CA TYR A 15 -9.32 -10.26 -11.86
C TYR A 15 -9.95 -11.57 -12.36
N HIS A 16 -9.14 -12.59 -12.57
CA HIS A 16 -9.57 -13.98 -12.63
C HIS A 16 -9.59 -14.55 -11.20
N PRO A 17 -10.76 -14.96 -10.66
CA PRO A 17 -10.86 -15.48 -9.30
C PRO A 17 -10.13 -16.82 -9.08
N GLU A 18 -9.58 -17.43 -10.12
CA GLU A 18 -8.98 -18.76 -10.08
C GLU A 18 -7.50 -18.81 -9.69
N ASN A 19 -6.77 -17.68 -9.64
CA ASN A 19 -5.33 -17.71 -9.40
C ASN A 19 -4.93 -16.95 -8.12
N GLY A 20 -4.60 -17.72 -7.10
CA GLY A 20 -3.52 -17.36 -6.18
C GLY A 20 -3.84 -16.99 -4.75
N GLY A 21 -4.87 -17.52 -4.14
CA GLY A 21 -4.87 -17.62 -2.68
C GLY A 21 -3.95 -18.76 -2.23
N ILE A 22 -2.80 -18.46 -1.63
CA ILE A 22 -1.99 -19.48 -0.95
C ILE A 22 -2.85 -20.03 0.21
N ARG A 23 -3.43 -21.22 -0.02
CA ARG A 23 -4.20 -21.94 1.00
C ARG A 23 -3.23 -22.53 2.02
N THR A 24 -3.00 -21.82 3.12
CA THR A 24 -2.30 -22.38 4.28
C THR A 24 -3.31 -22.89 5.29
N ARG A 25 -3.25 -24.19 5.60
CA ARG A 25 -4.00 -24.80 6.71
C ARG A 25 -3.37 -24.37 8.03
N ALA A 26 -4.10 -23.58 8.84
CA ALA A 26 -3.73 -23.33 10.22
C ALA A 26 -5.00 -23.36 11.11
N LEU A 27 -4.94 -24.12 12.18
CA LEU A 27 -5.98 -24.19 13.20
C LEU A 27 -5.89 -22.94 14.11
N GLY A 28 -6.94 -22.13 14.16
CA GLY A 28 -7.08 -21.04 15.12
C GLY A 28 -7.22 -19.64 14.47
N GLY A 29 -8.41 -19.27 14.06
CA GLY A 29 -8.72 -17.97 13.50
C GLY A 29 -10.14 -17.96 12.92
N ASN A 30 -10.61 -16.87 12.38
CA ASN A 30 -11.90 -16.83 11.67
C ASN A 30 -11.88 -17.84 10.52
N MET A 31 -12.51 -18.99 10.74
CA MET A 31 -12.65 -20.03 9.74
C MET A 31 -13.96 -19.81 8.98
N ALA A 32 -13.89 -19.47 7.71
CA ALA A 32 -15.05 -19.51 6.83
C ALA A 32 -15.32 -20.97 6.41
N PHE A 33 -16.59 -21.40 6.51
CA PHE A 33 -17.00 -22.70 6.01
C PHE A 33 -16.80 -22.73 4.48
N GLU A 34 -16.06 -23.73 3.98
CA GLU A 34 -15.81 -23.87 2.53
C GLU A 34 -16.75 -24.90 1.91
N GLN A 35 -16.68 -26.15 2.38
CA GLN A 35 -17.47 -27.26 1.83
C GLN A 35 -17.56 -28.42 2.80
N ILE A 36 -18.42 -29.39 2.47
CA ILE A 36 -18.49 -30.69 3.13
C ILE A 36 -17.84 -31.70 2.19
N LYS A 37 -16.87 -32.48 2.69
CA LYS A 37 -16.21 -33.56 1.94
C LYS A 37 -16.28 -34.88 2.70
N PRO A 38 -16.09 -36.03 2.02
CA PRO A 38 -15.91 -37.32 2.71
C PRO A 38 -14.67 -37.27 3.62
N TYR A 39 -14.80 -37.92 4.79
CA TYR A 39 -13.70 -38.08 5.73
C TYR A 39 -12.58 -38.91 5.13
N VAL A 40 -11.35 -38.45 5.26
CA VAL A 40 -10.14 -39.18 4.89
C VAL A 40 -9.28 -39.34 6.15
N THR A 41 -8.61 -40.49 6.28
CA THR A 41 -7.71 -40.76 7.42
C THR A 41 -6.67 -39.62 7.54
N GLY A 42 -6.69 -38.92 8.68
CA GLY A 42 -5.86 -37.73 8.94
C GLY A 42 -6.63 -36.41 9.01
N ASP A 43 -7.92 -36.39 8.67
CA ASP A 43 -8.78 -35.22 8.94
C ASP A 43 -9.10 -35.15 10.44
N ASP A 44 -9.27 -33.91 10.97
CA ASP A 44 -9.57 -33.67 12.38
C ASP A 44 -10.99 -34.21 12.73
N PRO A 45 -11.14 -35.17 13.66
CA PRO A 45 -12.44 -35.71 14.07
C PRO A 45 -13.43 -34.67 14.60
N ARG A 46 -12.92 -33.50 15.08
CA ARG A 46 -13.75 -32.41 15.59
C ARG A 46 -14.53 -31.71 14.50
N THR A 47 -14.13 -31.86 13.25
CA THR A 47 -14.79 -31.25 12.09
C THR A 47 -15.87 -32.13 11.47
N ILE A 48 -16.15 -33.30 12.04
CA ILE A 48 -17.19 -34.23 11.54
C ILE A 48 -18.57 -33.57 11.60
N ASN A 49 -19.22 -33.55 10.43
CA ASN A 49 -20.59 -33.08 10.29
C ASN A 49 -21.56 -34.26 10.43
N TRP A 50 -22.07 -34.48 11.65
CA TRP A 50 -22.99 -35.61 11.95
C TRP A 50 -24.27 -35.53 11.13
N LYS A 51 -24.78 -34.33 10.80
CA LYS A 51 -25.99 -34.15 10.00
C LYS A 51 -25.77 -34.62 8.55
N ALA A 52 -24.65 -34.27 7.96
CA ALA A 52 -24.29 -34.70 6.62
C ALA A 52 -23.95 -36.20 6.61
N THR A 53 -23.23 -36.70 7.61
CA THR A 53 -22.93 -38.12 7.81
C THR A 53 -24.19 -38.97 7.84
N ALA A 54 -25.22 -38.56 8.56
CA ALA A 54 -26.50 -39.27 8.61
C ALA A 54 -27.24 -39.27 7.26
N LYS A 55 -27.09 -38.18 6.47
CA LYS A 55 -27.73 -38.07 5.15
C LYS A 55 -27.04 -38.91 4.09
N TYR A 56 -25.71 -38.96 4.10
CA TYR A 56 -24.93 -39.60 3.06
C TYR A 56 -24.45 -41.03 3.40
N ASN A 57 -24.73 -41.48 4.62
CA ASN A 57 -24.40 -42.82 5.12
C ASN A 57 -22.89 -43.16 5.14
N HIS A 58 -22.02 -42.16 5.13
CA HIS A 58 -20.58 -42.23 5.33
C HIS A 58 -20.07 -40.99 6.04
N LEU A 59 -18.92 -41.08 6.71
CA LEU A 59 -18.38 -39.98 7.49
C LEU A 59 -18.09 -38.76 6.60
N MET A 60 -18.67 -37.62 6.96
CA MET A 60 -18.50 -36.34 6.27
C MET A 60 -17.86 -35.33 7.21
N VAL A 61 -16.95 -34.50 6.70
CA VAL A 61 -16.28 -33.44 7.44
C VAL A 61 -16.51 -32.09 6.83
N ASN A 62 -16.65 -31.07 7.68
CA ASN A 62 -16.64 -29.68 7.25
C ASN A 62 -15.20 -29.27 6.98
N THR A 63 -14.96 -28.74 5.78
CA THR A 63 -13.69 -28.08 5.46
C THR A 63 -13.86 -26.59 5.68
N TYR A 64 -12.90 -26.01 6.37
CA TYR A 64 -12.86 -24.57 6.64
C TYR A 64 -11.64 -23.98 5.97
N THR A 65 -11.82 -22.82 5.37
CA THR A 65 -10.71 -22.01 4.82
C THR A 65 -10.46 -20.85 5.77
N GLU A 66 -9.21 -20.62 6.12
CA GLU A 66 -8.83 -19.47 6.92
C GLU A 66 -8.89 -18.21 6.05
N GLU A 67 -9.88 -17.38 6.30
CA GLU A 67 -10.00 -16.07 5.69
C GLU A 67 -9.03 -15.10 6.40
N ARG A 68 -7.76 -15.12 5.96
CA ARG A 68 -6.75 -14.18 6.45
C ARG A 68 -6.89 -12.86 5.73
N SER A 69 -7.68 -11.95 6.28
CA SER A 69 -7.61 -10.57 5.84
C SER A 69 -6.20 -10.02 6.11
N GLN A 70 -5.50 -9.66 5.04
CA GLN A 70 -4.14 -9.11 5.12
C GLN A 70 -4.20 -7.67 5.63
N GLN A 71 -3.15 -7.26 6.36
CA GLN A 71 -3.00 -5.88 6.78
C GLN A 71 -2.15 -5.15 5.74
N ILE A 72 -2.73 -4.10 5.15
CA ILE A 72 -2.08 -3.28 4.13
C ILE A 72 -2.07 -1.84 4.64
N TYR A 73 -0.89 -1.28 4.78
CA TYR A 73 -0.71 0.10 5.21
C TYR A 73 -0.17 0.95 4.08
N CYS A 74 -0.85 2.05 3.77
CA CYS A 74 -0.32 3.10 2.93
C CYS A 74 0.49 4.06 3.81
N LEU A 75 1.77 4.26 3.47
CA LEU A 75 2.68 5.19 4.12
C LEU A 75 2.85 6.40 3.22
N VAL A 76 2.39 7.57 3.63
CA VAL A 76 2.43 8.80 2.81
C VAL A 76 3.45 9.76 3.40
N ASP A 77 4.49 10.00 2.63
CA ASP A 77 5.47 11.04 2.90
C ASP A 77 4.84 12.41 2.61
N LYS A 78 4.91 13.33 3.58
CA LYS A 78 4.46 14.71 3.43
C LYS A 78 5.62 15.72 3.54
N GLY A 79 6.83 15.27 3.28
CA GLY A 79 8.02 16.09 3.24
C GLY A 79 8.13 16.96 1.98
N ARG A 80 9.19 17.77 1.94
CA ARG A 80 9.44 18.73 0.86
C ARG A 80 9.46 18.10 -0.53
N ALA A 81 10.04 16.91 -0.69
CA ALA A 81 10.16 16.24 -1.98
C ALA A 81 8.80 15.94 -2.64
N MET A 82 7.76 15.71 -1.81
CA MET A 82 6.40 15.41 -2.29
C MET A 82 5.60 16.66 -2.70
N GLN A 83 6.13 17.87 -2.47
CA GLN A 83 5.53 19.13 -2.90
C GLN A 83 5.81 19.46 -4.35
N SER A 84 6.73 18.77 -4.98
CA SER A 84 7.09 19.01 -6.38
C SER A 84 5.87 18.83 -7.28
N PRO A 85 5.69 19.72 -8.28
CA PRO A 85 4.57 19.63 -9.21
C PRO A 85 4.71 18.40 -10.11
N PHE A 86 3.58 17.75 -10.36
CA PHE A 86 3.46 16.59 -11.23
C PHE A 86 2.10 16.64 -11.94
N ASN A 87 2.11 16.81 -13.28
CA ASN A 87 0.89 16.83 -14.10
C ASN A 87 -0.24 17.73 -13.53
N ASN A 88 0.05 18.99 -13.29
CA ASN A 88 -0.85 20.04 -12.79
C ASN A 88 -1.31 19.90 -11.32
N MET A 89 -0.77 18.94 -10.58
CA MET A 89 -1.02 18.74 -9.15
C MET A 89 0.32 18.49 -8.45
N THR A 90 0.34 18.48 -7.12
CA THR A 90 1.54 18.04 -6.40
C THR A 90 1.66 16.52 -6.39
N MET A 91 2.87 15.98 -6.24
CA MET A 91 3.08 14.54 -6.06
C MET A 91 2.30 14.02 -4.85
N LEU A 92 2.16 14.85 -3.81
CA LEU A 92 1.35 14.52 -2.62
C LEU A 92 -0.13 14.35 -2.97
N ASP A 93 -0.71 15.24 -3.79
CA ASP A 93 -2.11 15.14 -4.20
C ASP A 93 -2.36 13.84 -4.99
N HIS A 94 -1.42 13.47 -5.87
CA HIS A 94 -1.47 12.19 -6.57
C HIS A 94 -1.37 11.00 -5.61
N ALA A 95 -0.50 11.06 -4.60
CA ALA A 95 -0.40 10.05 -3.57
C ALA A 95 -1.71 9.92 -2.78
N ILE A 96 -2.33 11.04 -2.38
CA ILE A 96 -3.62 11.06 -1.66
C ILE A 96 -4.70 10.38 -2.50
N ASN A 97 -4.84 10.75 -3.78
CA ASN A 97 -5.83 10.16 -4.67
C ASN A 97 -5.61 8.64 -4.86
N THR A 98 -4.34 8.24 -5.01
CA THR A 98 -3.96 6.84 -5.16
C THR A 98 -4.25 6.04 -3.88
N VAL A 99 -3.93 6.59 -2.72
CA VAL A 99 -4.19 5.95 -1.41
C VAL A 99 -5.68 5.76 -1.18
N LEU A 100 -6.52 6.75 -1.51
CA LEU A 100 -7.99 6.62 -1.40
C LEU A 100 -8.52 5.51 -2.30
N THR A 101 -8.05 5.45 -3.54
CA THR A 101 -8.45 4.41 -4.50
C THR A 101 -8.00 3.02 -4.02
N LEU A 102 -6.74 2.88 -3.62
CA LEU A 102 -6.20 1.61 -3.12
C LEU A 102 -6.91 1.17 -1.83
N SER A 103 -7.15 2.08 -0.90
CA SER A 103 -7.86 1.76 0.34
C SER A 103 -9.26 1.23 0.07
N ASN A 104 -9.99 1.82 -0.89
CA ASN A 104 -11.29 1.33 -1.29
C ASN A 104 -11.22 -0.09 -1.92
N ILE A 105 -10.24 -0.34 -2.78
CA ILE A 105 -10.03 -1.66 -3.39
C ILE A 105 -9.66 -2.71 -2.33
N ILE A 106 -8.77 -2.37 -1.39
CA ILE A 106 -8.34 -3.23 -0.29
C ILE A 106 -9.55 -3.63 0.57
N LEU A 107 -10.37 -2.65 0.98
CA LEU A 107 -11.56 -2.89 1.80
C LEU A 107 -12.61 -3.72 1.07
N LYS A 108 -12.82 -3.49 -0.24
CA LYS A 108 -13.74 -4.30 -1.06
C LYS A 108 -13.30 -5.75 -1.19
N LYS A 109 -11.99 -6.03 -1.13
CA LYS A 109 -11.44 -7.40 -1.12
C LYS A 109 -11.51 -8.08 0.26
N GLY A 110 -12.03 -7.41 1.29
CA GLY A 110 -12.10 -7.93 2.65
C GLY A 110 -10.79 -7.78 3.45
N ASP A 111 -9.75 -7.19 2.86
CA ASP A 111 -8.49 -6.91 3.53
C ASP A 111 -8.60 -5.67 4.45
N ARG A 112 -7.63 -5.50 5.34
CA ARG A 112 -7.58 -4.40 6.31
C ARG A 112 -6.72 -3.27 5.77
N ALA A 113 -7.33 -2.10 5.55
CA ALA A 113 -6.62 -0.90 5.11
C ALA A 113 -6.23 -0.02 6.29
N GLY A 114 -4.96 0.40 6.33
CA GLY A 114 -4.41 1.36 7.28
C GLY A 114 -3.68 2.49 6.58
N LEU A 115 -3.47 3.59 7.28
CA LEU A 115 -2.75 4.76 6.80
C LEU A 115 -1.75 5.24 7.85
N ILE A 116 -0.55 5.56 7.43
CA ILE A 116 0.41 6.34 8.21
C ILE A 116 0.89 7.50 7.36
N THR A 117 0.72 8.71 7.84
CA THR A 117 1.33 9.90 7.23
C THR A 117 2.50 10.35 8.08
N PHE A 118 3.61 10.72 7.46
CA PHE A 118 4.83 11.03 8.19
C PHE A 118 5.60 12.19 7.57
N SER A 119 6.29 12.92 8.43
CA SER A 119 7.30 13.94 8.13
C SER A 119 8.26 13.98 9.32
N ASN A 120 9.04 15.04 9.48
CA ASN A 120 9.93 15.15 10.63
C ASN A 120 9.18 15.29 11.97
N ASN A 121 8.12 16.10 12.05
CA ASN A 121 7.48 16.50 13.32
C ASN A 121 6.06 15.98 13.53
N SER A 122 5.36 15.53 12.50
CA SER A 122 3.96 15.14 12.62
C SER A 122 3.67 13.79 11.98
N ARG A 123 2.93 12.96 12.73
CA ARG A 123 2.52 11.64 12.30
C ARG A 123 1.06 11.44 12.63
N ASN A 124 0.31 11.00 11.65
CA ASN A 124 -1.03 10.49 11.87
C ASN A 124 -1.06 9.02 11.50
N CYS A 125 -1.70 8.21 12.32
CA CYS A 125 -1.86 6.79 12.08
C CYS A 125 -3.32 6.39 12.19
N VAL A 126 -3.84 5.81 11.13
CA VAL A 126 -5.11 5.09 11.13
C VAL A 126 -4.78 3.61 11.08
N LYS A 127 -5.08 2.88 12.16
CA LYS A 127 -4.82 1.43 12.24
C LYS A 127 -5.59 0.69 11.16
N ALA A 128 -4.97 -0.37 10.63
CA ALA A 128 -5.60 -1.20 9.61
C ALA A 128 -6.83 -1.91 10.17
N ASP A 129 -7.98 -1.68 9.53
CA ASP A 129 -9.26 -2.29 9.85
C ASP A 129 -10.05 -2.51 8.56
N ASN A 130 -11.05 -3.39 8.57
CA ASN A 130 -11.98 -3.62 7.45
C ASN A 130 -13.43 -3.28 7.80
N ARG A 131 -13.68 -2.67 8.97
CA ARG A 131 -15.02 -2.28 9.41
C ARG A 131 -15.61 -1.19 8.55
N VAL A 132 -16.93 -1.15 8.52
CA VAL A 132 -17.70 -0.06 7.89
C VAL A 132 -17.24 1.29 8.45
N GLY A 133 -16.96 2.25 7.55
CA GLY A 133 -16.46 3.58 7.93
C GLY A 133 -14.93 3.72 7.93
N GLN A 134 -14.17 2.66 7.70
CA GLN A 134 -12.70 2.75 7.65
C GLN A 134 -12.21 3.68 6.52
N LEU A 135 -12.85 3.62 5.36
CA LEU A 135 -12.53 4.52 4.24
C LEU A 135 -12.74 5.99 4.62
N ASN A 136 -13.81 6.30 5.36
CA ASN A 136 -14.08 7.67 5.83
C ASN A 136 -13.01 8.15 6.80
N ARG A 137 -12.53 7.29 7.73
CA ARG A 137 -11.43 7.62 8.64
C ARG A 137 -10.13 7.90 7.88
N ILE A 138 -9.82 7.12 6.85
CA ILE A 138 -8.65 7.33 6.00
C ILE A 138 -8.81 8.64 5.23
N SER A 139 -9.99 8.89 4.63
CA SER A 139 -10.29 10.11 3.90
C SER A 139 -10.18 11.36 4.79
N GLU A 140 -10.71 11.31 6.02
CA GLU A 140 -10.61 12.42 6.97
C GLU A 140 -9.16 12.69 7.41
N ALA A 141 -8.37 11.62 7.63
CA ALA A 141 -6.97 11.76 7.97
C ALA A 141 -6.15 12.37 6.82
N LEU A 142 -6.49 12.05 5.57
CA LEU A 142 -5.86 12.62 4.37
C LEU A 142 -6.32 14.06 4.11
N TYR A 143 -7.58 14.38 4.36
CA TYR A 143 -8.09 15.74 4.21
C TYR A 143 -7.46 16.75 5.18
N ARG A 144 -7.12 16.29 6.38
CA ARG A 144 -6.45 17.11 7.41
C ARG A 144 -4.92 17.14 7.26
N LEU A 145 -4.39 16.68 6.13
CA LEU A 145 -2.95 16.71 5.89
C LEU A 145 -2.46 18.14 5.68
N GLU A 146 -1.73 18.64 6.65
CA GLU A 146 -0.95 19.85 6.52
C GLU A 146 0.49 19.46 6.13
N THR A 147 1.00 20.09 5.09
CA THR A 147 2.35 19.86 4.61
C THR A 147 3.30 20.89 5.22
N HIS A 148 4.38 20.40 5.80
CA HIS A 148 5.48 21.24 6.24
C HIS A 148 6.65 20.99 5.29
N TYR A 149 7.26 22.08 4.77
CA TYR A 149 8.42 22.03 3.85
C TYR A 149 9.71 21.51 4.52
N GLN A 150 9.61 20.53 5.41
CA GLN A 150 10.73 19.93 6.11
C GLN A 150 11.17 18.62 5.46
N GLU A 151 12.43 18.28 5.65
CA GLU A 151 12.93 16.96 5.24
C GLU A 151 12.23 15.84 6.03
N THR A 152 12.06 14.70 5.39
CA THR A 152 11.42 13.52 5.98
C THR A 152 12.43 12.69 6.75
N ASP A 153 12.03 12.21 7.94
CA ASP A 153 12.85 11.36 8.79
C ASP A 153 12.37 9.88 8.70
N PHE A 154 13.07 9.08 7.93
CA PHE A 154 12.77 7.66 7.74
C PHE A 154 13.15 6.80 8.97
N GLU A 155 14.07 7.25 9.82
CA GLU A 155 14.38 6.56 11.08
C GLU A 155 13.19 6.66 12.04
N LYS A 156 12.59 7.84 12.14
CA LYS A 156 11.36 8.02 12.91
C LYS A 156 10.19 7.22 12.32
N LEU A 157 10.11 7.10 10.98
CA LEU A 157 9.12 6.23 10.34
C LEU A 157 9.33 4.78 10.78
N TYR A 158 10.56 4.25 10.71
CA TYR A 158 10.88 2.89 11.12
C TYR A 158 10.46 2.63 12.57
N VAL A 159 10.81 3.50 13.51
CA VAL A 159 10.42 3.38 14.92
C VAL A 159 8.89 3.37 15.08
N SER A 160 8.20 4.23 14.33
CA SER A 160 6.73 4.32 14.37
C SER A 160 6.07 3.06 13.86
N VAL A 161 6.48 2.57 12.69
CA VAL A 161 5.95 1.34 12.08
C VAL A 161 6.18 0.16 13.02
N ASN A 162 7.40 0.00 13.55
CA ASN A 162 7.75 -1.09 14.44
C ASN A 162 6.91 -1.13 15.72
N ARG A 163 6.52 0.06 16.24
CA ARG A 163 5.67 0.19 17.43
C ARG A 163 4.19 -0.06 17.13
N GLN A 164 3.70 0.37 15.97
CA GLN A 164 2.27 0.39 15.66
C GLN A 164 1.81 -0.85 14.88
N ILE A 165 2.72 -1.49 14.13
CA ILE A 165 2.44 -2.63 13.28
C ILE A 165 3.29 -3.83 13.75
N PRO A 166 2.82 -4.60 14.75
CA PRO A 166 3.59 -5.72 15.30
C PRO A 166 3.60 -6.94 14.36
N THR A 167 2.61 -7.08 13.49
CA THR A 167 2.46 -8.21 12.57
C THR A 167 3.03 -7.90 11.19
N ARG A 168 3.55 -8.93 10.51
CA ARG A 168 4.03 -8.78 9.13
C ARG A 168 2.89 -8.30 8.23
N SER A 169 3.09 -7.20 7.53
CA SER A 169 2.08 -6.49 6.73
C SER A 169 2.68 -6.04 5.40
N LEU A 170 1.83 -5.71 4.43
CA LEU A 170 2.25 -5.00 3.23
C LEU A 170 2.27 -3.50 3.54
N LEU A 171 3.40 -2.87 3.29
CA LEU A 171 3.61 -1.43 3.43
C LEU A 171 3.80 -0.83 2.04
N ILE A 172 2.89 0.05 1.62
CA ILE A 172 2.98 0.76 0.36
C ILE A 172 3.43 2.19 0.66
N LEU A 173 4.69 2.47 0.38
CA LEU A 173 5.35 3.74 0.68
C LEU A 173 5.29 4.67 -0.52
N PHE A 174 4.61 5.80 -0.37
CA PHE A 174 4.57 6.90 -1.33
C PHE A 174 5.56 7.96 -0.88
N THR A 175 6.64 8.12 -1.62
CA THR A 175 7.71 9.08 -1.33
C THR A 175 8.41 9.52 -2.61
N ASN A 176 9.28 10.51 -2.49
CA ASN A 176 10.21 10.87 -3.55
C ASN A 176 11.54 11.29 -2.95
N PHE A 177 12.61 11.20 -3.74
CA PHE A 177 13.95 11.63 -3.37
C PHE A 177 14.46 12.64 -4.40
N ASP A 178 14.97 13.77 -3.92
CA ASP A 178 15.52 14.81 -4.78
C ASP A 178 16.85 14.35 -5.41
N THR A 179 17.65 13.58 -4.67
CA THR A 179 18.99 13.11 -5.06
C THR A 179 19.23 11.66 -4.71
N VAL A 180 20.16 11.00 -5.43
CA VAL A 180 20.62 9.65 -5.12
C VAL A 180 21.31 9.59 -3.74
N SER A 181 22.01 10.65 -3.37
CA SER A 181 22.62 10.76 -2.03
C SER A 181 21.57 10.75 -0.92
N GLY A 182 20.43 11.43 -1.14
CA GLY A 182 19.27 11.39 -0.25
C GLY A 182 18.71 9.97 -0.10
N LEU A 183 18.51 9.26 -1.22
CA LEU A 183 18.06 7.87 -1.20
C LEU A 183 19.05 6.97 -0.42
N ARG A 184 20.35 7.07 -0.69
CA ARG A 184 21.37 6.26 0.00
C ARG A 184 21.37 6.49 1.50
N ARG A 185 21.15 7.71 1.97
CA ARG A 185 21.04 8.05 3.40
C ARG A 185 19.87 7.33 4.09
N HIS A 186 18.74 7.17 3.38
CA HIS A 186 17.54 6.57 3.95
C HIS A 186 17.41 5.06 3.70
N LEU A 187 18.24 4.51 2.81
CA LEU A 187 18.23 3.08 2.45
C LEU A 187 18.33 2.13 3.66
N PRO A 188 19.19 2.38 4.68
CA PRO A 188 19.27 1.48 5.84
C PRO A 188 17.96 1.39 6.64
N ALA A 189 17.18 2.48 6.76
CA ALA A 189 15.89 2.46 7.41
C ALA A 189 14.86 1.65 6.60
N LEU A 190 14.86 1.81 5.27
CA LEU A 190 13.99 1.04 4.38
C LEU A 190 14.33 -0.46 4.40
N GLN A 191 15.62 -0.82 4.42
CA GLN A 191 16.05 -2.23 4.54
C GLN A 191 15.59 -2.87 5.85
N ARG A 192 15.65 -2.13 6.97
CA ARG A 192 15.13 -2.62 8.26
C ARG A 192 13.61 -2.79 8.25
N LEU A 193 12.85 -1.94 7.56
CA LEU A 193 11.41 -2.13 7.33
C LEU A 193 11.16 -3.39 6.50
N ALA A 194 11.91 -3.58 5.41
CA ALA A 194 11.78 -4.73 4.51
C ALA A 194 12.14 -6.07 5.17
N ALA A 195 12.98 -6.07 6.21
CA ALA A 195 13.29 -7.27 6.99
C ALA A 195 12.08 -7.84 7.75
N ARG A 196 11.10 -6.99 8.13
CA ARG A 196 9.91 -7.40 8.91
C ARG A 196 8.61 -7.38 8.12
N HIS A 197 8.51 -6.52 7.12
CA HIS A 197 7.31 -6.28 6.34
C HIS A 197 7.61 -6.46 4.85
N LEU A 198 6.57 -6.63 4.04
CA LEU A 198 6.72 -6.50 2.59
C LEU A 198 6.60 -5.02 2.24
N VAL A 199 7.65 -4.43 1.70
CA VAL A 199 7.69 -2.99 1.38
C VAL A 199 7.64 -2.79 -0.13
N LEU A 200 6.63 -2.05 -0.60
CA LEU A 200 6.51 -1.55 -1.96
C LEU A 200 6.75 -0.04 -1.93
N VAL A 201 7.75 0.43 -2.64
CA VAL A 201 8.05 1.86 -2.74
C VAL A 201 7.52 2.39 -4.07
N ILE A 202 6.72 3.44 -4.02
CA ILE A 202 6.18 4.16 -5.17
C ILE A 202 6.87 5.52 -5.24
N LEU A 203 7.62 5.72 -6.31
CA LEU A 203 8.29 6.98 -6.62
C LEU A 203 7.58 7.67 -7.78
N PHE A 204 7.51 8.99 -7.71
CA PHE A 204 6.96 9.80 -8.78
C PHE A 204 8.08 10.33 -9.68
N GLU A 205 7.93 10.16 -10.98
CA GLU A 205 8.83 10.75 -11.95
C GLU A 205 8.50 12.24 -12.12
N ASN A 206 9.52 13.09 -12.14
CA ASN A 206 9.30 14.54 -12.32
C ASN A 206 9.03 14.86 -13.79
N SER A 207 7.75 14.93 -14.16
CA SER A 207 7.32 15.20 -15.53
C SER A 207 7.70 16.61 -16.03
N GLU A 208 7.85 17.59 -15.13
CA GLU A 208 8.28 18.95 -15.52
C GLU A 208 9.75 18.99 -15.87
N LEU A 209 10.58 18.23 -15.17
CA LEU A 209 11.99 18.09 -15.51
C LEU A 209 12.17 17.50 -16.91
N ASN A 210 11.41 16.45 -17.24
CA ASN A 210 11.42 15.83 -18.56
C ASN A 210 10.93 16.80 -19.65
N LYS A 211 9.85 17.52 -19.38
CA LYS A 211 9.35 18.57 -20.29
C LYS A 211 10.35 19.72 -20.49
N ALA A 212 11.12 20.07 -19.45
CA ALA A 212 12.16 21.11 -19.56
C ALA A 212 13.33 20.67 -20.44
N LEU A 213 13.66 19.36 -20.42
CA LEU A 213 14.71 18.77 -21.29
C LEU A 213 14.26 18.63 -22.75
N GLU A 214 12.95 18.54 -23.01
CA GLU A 214 12.38 18.41 -24.36
C GLU A 214 12.11 19.77 -25.02
N ARG A 215 12.22 20.90 -24.30
CA ARG A 215 11.97 22.22 -24.84
C ARG A 215 13.13 22.66 -25.75
N PRO A 216 12.85 23.18 -26.97
CA PRO A 216 13.89 23.73 -27.79
C PRO A 216 14.49 24.98 -27.15
N VAL A 217 15.81 25.06 -27.13
CA VAL A 217 16.57 26.17 -26.56
C VAL A 217 16.51 27.37 -27.54
N HIS A 218 15.86 28.45 -27.14
CA HIS A 218 15.77 29.66 -27.93
C HIS A 218 16.64 30.80 -27.37
N ASN A 219 17.02 30.76 -26.10
CA ASN A 219 17.76 31.80 -25.41
C ASN A 219 18.84 31.24 -24.47
N LEU A 220 19.83 32.07 -24.10
CA LEU A 220 20.88 31.75 -23.13
C LEU A 220 20.32 31.30 -21.75
N LYS A 221 19.18 31.88 -21.35
CA LYS A 221 18.49 31.45 -20.13
C LYS A 221 17.94 30.03 -20.24
N ASP A 222 17.39 29.66 -21.40
CA ASP A 222 16.85 28.33 -21.66
C ASP A 222 17.98 27.29 -21.65
N ALA A 223 19.16 27.62 -22.26
CA ALA A 223 20.35 26.74 -22.21
C ALA A 223 20.85 26.53 -20.78
N TYR A 224 20.80 27.54 -19.93
CA TYR A 224 21.18 27.43 -18.53
C TYR A 224 20.21 26.52 -17.76
N PHE A 225 18.89 26.68 -17.94
CA PHE A 225 17.89 25.84 -17.35
C PHE A 225 17.98 24.40 -17.83
N GLU A 226 18.21 24.15 -19.12
CA GLU A 226 18.42 22.82 -19.69
C GLU A 226 19.65 22.13 -19.08
N THR A 227 20.77 22.85 -18.95
CA THR A 227 21.98 22.29 -18.32
C THR A 227 21.76 21.89 -16.88
N ILE A 228 21.04 22.70 -16.10
CA ILE A 228 20.68 22.38 -14.73
C ILE A 228 19.72 21.16 -14.70
N ALA A 229 18.69 21.15 -15.55
CA ALA A 229 17.74 20.03 -15.63
C ALA A 229 18.42 18.73 -16.06
N ALA A 230 19.37 18.77 -17.00
CA ALA A 230 20.17 17.62 -17.41
C ALA A 230 21.07 17.11 -16.27
N GLY A 231 21.65 18.00 -15.47
CA GLY A 231 22.41 17.64 -14.26
C GLY A 231 21.54 16.86 -13.27
N PHE A 232 20.35 17.35 -12.97
CA PHE A 232 19.40 16.66 -12.09
C PHE A 232 18.90 15.33 -12.68
N ALA A 233 18.67 15.25 -13.99
CA ALA A 233 18.22 14.01 -14.64
C ALA A 233 19.31 12.93 -14.66
N THR A 234 20.59 13.31 -14.86
CA THR A 234 21.72 12.36 -14.79
C THR A 234 22.00 11.88 -13.37
N GLU A 235 21.76 12.68 -12.37
CA GLU A 235 21.91 12.29 -10.96
C GLU A 235 20.82 11.31 -10.50
N LYS A 236 19.66 11.30 -11.16
CA LYS A 236 18.53 10.40 -10.86
C LYS A 236 18.54 9.06 -11.61
N ARG A 237 19.35 8.94 -12.67
CA ARG A 237 19.56 7.68 -13.39
C ARG A 237 20.61 6.80 -12.69
#